data_9c40297344cfe44e4697d73c24824ba8
#
_entry.id   9c40297344cfe44e4697d73c24824ba8
#
_cell.length_a   1.000
_cell.length_b   1.000
_cell.length_c   1.000
_cell.angle_alpha   90.00
_cell.angle_beta   90.00
_cell.angle_gamma   90.00
#
_symmetry.space_group_name_H-M   'P 1'
#
loop_
_entity.id
_entity.type
_entity.pdbx_description
1 polymer ?
#
loop_
_entity_poly.entity_id
_entity_poly.type
_entity_poly.pdbx_seq_one_letter_code
_entity_poly.pdbx_strand_id
1 'polypeptide(L)'
;MSGTFTENFIRARRDVIALDFMHLNDIQRQAVLTTEGPLLLLAGAGSGKTTVLINRIANLIKYGRGADTDELPAYATEQDLKFLEGYAKNPAPDHAERALNLCAVEPVEPWRIIAITFTNKAADELKARLERMLGTGADDVWAITFHSASVRILRRDIDRLGFDRSFTIYDTSDSQSLMKRILKELDMDDKTYPYRTVLNYISKAKDAMISAEAFYQSADKSGDIRKRHIGRAYMEYSNRMKASNALDFDDLILFAVKLLTENPDVLDYYQRRFRYVLIDEYQDTNNLQYLLASALAGGSNDGVPPRRQANICVVGDDDQ
;
A
#
# COMPACT_ATOMS: atom_id res chain seq x y z
N MET A 1 -14.92 31.24 27.19
CA MET A 1 -13.74 31.88 26.54
C MET A 1 -14.06 31.98 25.06
N SER A 2 -14.16 33.21 24.51
CA SER A 2 -14.36 33.41 23.09
C SER A 2 -13.01 33.14 22.38
N GLY A 3 -12.90 32.06 21.66
CA GLY A 3 -11.73 31.78 20.81
C GLY A 3 -11.55 32.86 19.73
N THR A 4 -10.36 32.91 19.15
CA THR A 4 -10.09 33.78 18.00
C THR A 4 -10.95 33.36 16.78
N PHE A 5 -11.13 34.23 15.80
CA PHE A 5 -11.82 33.90 14.54
C PHE A 5 -11.32 32.60 13.95
N THR A 6 -9.98 32.44 13.87
CA THR A 6 -9.31 31.25 13.34
C THR A 6 -9.72 29.98 14.09
N GLU A 7 -9.63 29.98 15.42
CA GLU A 7 -10.00 28.81 16.24
C GLU A 7 -11.47 28.42 16.08
N ASN A 8 -12.36 29.41 16.04
CA ASN A 8 -13.79 29.18 15.86
C ASN A 8 -14.11 28.63 14.48
N PHE A 9 -13.43 29.15 13.41
CA PHE A 9 -13.62 28.67 12.05
C PHE A 9 -13.14 27.22 11.90
N ILE A 10 -11.95 26.87 12.42
CA ILE A 10 -11.41 25.52 12.41
C ILE A 10 -12.35 24.56 13.11
N ARG A 11 -12.87 24.94 14.27
CA ARG A 11 -13.85 24.12 15.00
C ARG A 11 -15.13 23.90 14.21
N ALA A 12 -15.74 24.98 13.67
CA ALA A 12 -16.96 24.89 12.89
C ALA A 12 -16.78 24.06 11.61
N ARG A 13 -15.62 24.18 10.96
CA ARG A 13 -15.23 23.35 9.81
C ARG A 13 -15.14 21.87 10.17
N ARG A 14 -14.45 21.54 11.29
CA ARG A 14 -14.34 20.15 11.80
C ARG A 14 -15.72 19.59 12.15
N ASP A 15 -16.60 20.38 12.76
CA ASP A 15 -17.95 19.96 13.10
C ASP A 15 -18.77 19.65 11.82
N VAL A 16 -18.66 20.48 10.78
CA VAL A 16 -19.32 20.24 9.48
C VAL A 16 -18.80 18.98 8.80
N ILE A 17 -17.46 18.80 8.72
CA ILE A 17 -16.87 17.59 8.13
C ILE A 17 -17.30 16.34 8.89
N ALA A 18 -17.36 16.41 10.22
CA ALA A 18 -17.75 15.29 11.07
C ALA A 18 -19.19 14.82 10.83
N LEU A 19 -20.09 15.65 10.28
CA LEU A 19 -21.48 15.26 9.97
C LEU A 19 -21.55 14.07 9.01
N ASP A 20 -20.66 14.02 8.02
CA ASP A 20 -20.61 12.92 7.04
C ASP A 20 -20.23 11.57 7.69
N PHE A 21 -19.60 11.61 8.85
CA PHE A 21 -19.03 10.46 9.55
C PHE A 21 -19.72 10.17 10.92
N MET A 22 -20.90 10.72 11.16
CA MET A 22 -21.65 10.51 12.40
C MET A 22 -22.12 9.07 12.61
N HIS A 23 -22.17 8.26 11.57
CA HIS A 23 -22.45 6.83 11.62
C HIS A 23 -21.30 5.99 12.19
N LEU A 24 -20.12 6.57 12.34
CA LEU A 24 -18.95 5.95 12.95
C LEU A 24 -18.92 6.22 14.45
N ASN A 25 -18.33 5.30 15.22
CA ASN A 25 -18.02 5.59 16.63
C ASN A 25 -16.91 6.65 16.75
N ASP A 26 -16.67 7.16 17.95
CA ASP A 26 -15.76 8.28 18.18
C ASP A 26 -14.31 7.97 17.75
N ILE A 27 -13.81 6.75 18.04
CA ILE A 27 -12.46 6.33 17.70
C ILE A 27 -12.33 6.17 16.17
N GLN A 28 -13.29 5.53 15.53
CA GLN A 28 -13.32 5.38 14.08
C GLN A 28 -13.37 6.74 13.39
N ARG A 29 -14.22 7.65 13.87
CA ARG A 29 -14.35 9.01 13.34
C ARG A 29 -13.06 9.81 13.51
N GLN A 30 -12.41 9.73 14.68
CA GLN A 30 -11.11 10.34 14.91
C GLN A 30 -10.07 9.84 13.87
N ALA A 31 -10.00 8.52 13.65
CA ALA A 31 -9.10 7.93 12.66
C ALA A 31 -9.37 8.41 11.21
N VAL A 32 -10.64 8.61 10.86
CA VAL A 32 -11.04 9.14 9.53
C VAL A 32 -10.63 10.60 9.38
N LEU A 33 -10.78 11.41 10.43
CA LEU A 33 -10.51 12.85 10.41
C LEU A 33 -9.02 13.20 10.55
N THR A 34 -8.18 12.30 11.10
CA THR A 34 -6.70 12.47 11.13
C THR A 34 -6.13 12.15 9.76
N THR A 35 -5.80 13.14 8.94
CA THR A 35 -5.46 12.94 7.53
C THR A 35 -3.97 12.88 7.27
N GLU A 36 -3.15 13.63 8.00
CA GLU A 36 -1.72 13.77 7.74
C GLU A 36 -0.87 12.91 8.70
N GLY A 37 0.27 12.47 8.18
CA GLY A 37 1.25 11.68 8.91
C GLY A 37 0.95 10.17 8.97
N PRO A 38 1.80 9.41 9.68
CA PRO A 38 1.61 7.98 9.85
C PRO A 38 0.50 7.69 10.86
N LEU A 39 -0.40 6.79 10.52
CA LEU A 39 -1.50 6.35 11.36
C LEU A 39 -1.52 4.82 11.47
N LEU A 40 -1.48 4.32 12.69
CA LEU A 40 -1.67 2.90 13.00
C LEU A 40 -3.04 2.71 13.67
N LEU A 41 -3.85 1.82 13.12
CA LEU A 41 -5.15 1.42 13.66
C LEU A 41 -5.09 -0.04 14.07
N LEU A 42 -5.13 -0.27 15.38
CA LEU A 42 -5.22 -1.62 15.95
C LEU A 42 -6.65 -1.87 16.42
N ALA A 43 -7.24 -2.96 15.94
CA ALA A 43 -8.62 -3.26 16.25
C ALA A 43 -8.95 -4.74 15.94
N GLY A 44 -9.62 -5.42 16.85
CA GLY A 44 -9.99 -6.83 16.72
C GLY A 44 -10.90 -7.14 15.51
N ALA A 45 -11.13 -8.41 15.27
CA ALA A 45 -11.99 -8.88 14.19
C ALA A 45 -13.42 -8.30 14.30
N GLY A 46 -13.99 -7.87 13.18
CA GLY A 46 -15.34 -7.29 13.13
C GLY A 46 -15.47 -5.85 13.68
N SER A 47 -14.41 -5.20 14.08
CA SER A 47 -14.41 -3.81 14.62
C SER A 47 -14.69 -2.74 13.57
N GLY A 48 -14.83 -3.11 12.29
CA GLY A 48 -15.07 -2.18 11.21
C GLY A 48 -13.80 -1.55 10.61
N LYS A 49 -12.64 -2.21 10.69
CA LYS A 49 -11.35 -1.79 10.11
C LYS A 49 -11.50 -1.27 8.67
N THR A 50 -12.04 -2.10 7.79
CA THR A 50 -12.26 -1.74 6.37
C THR A 50 -13.24 -0.56 6.22
N THR A 51 -14.22 -0.42 7.12
CA THR A 51 -15.14 0.73 7.13
C THR A 51 -14.37 2.03 7.41
N VAL A 52 -13.43 2.02 8.34
CA VAL A 52 -12.57 3.19 8.62
C VAL A 52 -11.74 3.54 7.39
N LEU A 53 -11.09 2.56 6.73
CA LEU A 53 -10.31 2.82 5.51
C LEU A 53 -11.14 3.47 4.41
N ILE A 54 -12.35 2.96 4.15
CA ILE A 54 -13.25 3.49 3.11
C ILE A 54 -13.64 4.93 3.43
N ASN A 55 -14.08 5.20 4.66
CA ASN A 55 -14.48 6.54 5.09
C ASN A 55 -13.30 7.50 5.10
N ARG A 56 -12.09 7.04 5.44
CA ARG A 56 -10.87 7.84 5.34
C ARG A 56 -10.56 8.23 3.90
N ILE A 57 -10.63 7.29 2.95
CA ILE A 57 -10.46 7.58 1.51
C ILE A 57 -11.52 8.60 1.05
N ALA A 58 -12.77 8.42 1.45
CA ALA A 58 -13.85 9.36 1.12
C ALA A 58 -13.59 10.76 1.69
N ASN A 59 -13.12 10.86 2.94
CA ASN A 59 -12.73 12.11 3.56
C ASN A 59 -11.60 12.80 2.78
N LEU A 60 -10.55 12.06 2.42
CA LEU A 60 -9.41 12.57 1.66
C LEU A 60 -9.82 13.11 0.28
N ILE A 61 -10.68 12.40 -0.42
CA ILE A 61 -11.17 12.81 -1.75
C ILE A 61 -12.09 14.03 -1.64
N LYS A 62 -12.98 14.05 -0.63
CA LYS A 62 -13.98 15.10 -0.49
C LYS A 62 -13.44 16.37 0.17
N TYR A 63 -12.69 16.23 1.25
CA TYR A 63 -12.28 17.35 2.08
C TYR A 63 -10.76 17.55 2.15
N GLY A 64 -9.97 16.62 1.62
CA GLY A 64 -8.51 16.65 1.71
C GLY A 64 -8.07 16.63 3.18
N ARG A 65 -7.27 17.61 3.57
CA ARG A 65 -6.80 17.81 4.95
C ARG A 65 -7.66 18.81 5.76
N GLY A 66 -8.88 19.10 5.29
CA GLY A 66 -9.77 20.08 5.90
C GLY A 66 -10.04 19.87 7.39
N ALA A 67 -10.13 18.60 7.84
CA ALA A 67 -10.31 18.28 9.27
C ALA A 67 -9.03 18.39 10.10
N ASP A 68 -7.83 18.38 9.48
CA ASP A 68 -6.53 18.20 10.14
C ASP A 68 -5.54 19.33 9.82
N THR A 69 -6.05 20.51 9.48
CA THR A 69 -5.21 21.68 9.19
C THR A 69 -5.75 22.92 9.89
N ASP A 70 -4.83 23.84 10.22
CA ASP A 70 -5.15 25.16 10.76
C ASP A 70 -5.21 26.24 9.67
N GLU A 71 -5.01 25.86 8.39
CA GLU A 71 -5.12 26.78 7.26
C GLU A 71 -6.58 27.18 7.02
N LEU A 72 -6.80 28.46 6.79
CA LEU A 72 -8.09 29.05 6.45
C LEU A 72 -8.11 29.39 4.96
N PRO A 73 -9.28 29.29 4.31
CA PRO A 73 -9.44 29.90 3.00
C PRO A 73 -9.12 31.40 3.07
N ALA A 74 -8.32 31.91 2.12
CA ALA A 74 -7.91 33.32 2.11
C ALA A 74 -9.08 34.31 2.05
N TYR A 75 -10.25 33.84 1.62
CA TYR A 75 -11.50 34.64 1.50
C TYR A 75 -12.46 34.43 2.68
N ALA A 76 -12.08 33.66 3.70
CA ALA A 76 -12.94 33.34 4.84
C ALA A 76 -13.33 34.61 5.63
N THR A 77 -14.63 34.77 5.90
CA THR A 77 -15.22 35.90 6.60
C THR A 77 -15.99 35.47 7.85
N GLU A 78 -16.33 36.43 8.70
CA GLU A 78 -17.24 36.21 9.84
C GLU A 78 -18.64 35.68 9.40
N GLN A 79 -19.08 36.02 8.20
CA GLN A 79 -20.32 35.49 7.66
C GLN A 79 -20.19 33.99 7.29
N ASP A 80 -19.01 33.56 6.81
CA ASP A 80 -18.76 32.18 6.51
C ASP A 80 -18.63 31.35 7.79
N LEU A 81 -18.03 31.90 8.85
CA LEU A 81 -18.02 31.25 10.16
C LEU A 81 -19.46 31.02 10.69
N LYS A 82 -20.31 32.08 10.69
CA LYS A 82 -21.70 31.94 11.12
C LYS A 82 -22.48 30.95 10.24
N PHE A 83 -22.19 30.92 8.95
CA PHE A 83 -22.78 29.95 8.04
C PHE A 83 -22.40 28.52 8.41
N LEU A 84 -21.11 28.23 8.65
CA LEU A 84 -20.65 26.89 9.07
C LEU A 84 -21.25 26.47 10.40
N GLU A 85 -21.28 27.37 11.41
CA GLU A 85 -21.91 27.12 12.71
C GLU A 85 -23.42 26.82 12.60
N GLY A 86 -24.10 27.50 11.68
CA GLY A 86 -25.51 27.25 11.37
C GLY A 86 -25.72 25.93 10.66
N TYR A 87 -24.88 25.64 9.66
CA TYR A 87 -24.94 24.41 8.86
C TYR A 87 -24.62 23.17 9.71
N ALA A 88 -23.65 23.26 10.63
CA ALA A 88 -23.34 22.16 11.53
C ALA A 88 -24.53 21.76 12.42
N LYS A 89 -25.42 22.71 12.79
CA LYS A 89 -26.60 22.46 13.60
C LYS A 89 -27.80 21.98 12.79
N ASN A 90 -27.93 22.47 11.56
CA ASN A 90 -29.06 22.17 10.66
C ASN A 90 -28.60 22.10 9.22
N PRO A 91 -28.02 20.97 8.79
CA PRO A 91 -27.52 20.78 7.43
C PRO A 91 -28.68 20.82 6.43
N ALA A 92 -28.58 21.70 5.42
CA ALA A 92 -29.54 21.83 4.34
C ALA A 92 -28.89 21.47 2.99
N PRO A 93 -29.52 20.62 2.15
CA PRO A 93 -28.96 20.20 0.88
C PRO A 93 -28.59 21.36 -0.06
N ASP A 94 -29.38 22.41 -0.09
CA ASP A 94 -29.16 23.60 -0.94
C ASP A 94 -27.86 24.38 -0.57
N HIS A 95 -27.34 24.13 0.60
CA HIS A 95 -26.12 24.76 1.13
C HIS A 95 -24.90 23.83 1.17
N ALA A 96 -25.06 22.57 0.74
CA ALA A 96 -24.01 21.54 0.84
C ALA A 96 -22.75 21.90 0.04
N GLU A 97 -22.91 22.44 -1.18
CA GLU A 97 -21.78 22.85 -2.03
C GLU A 97 -20.96 24.00 -1.39
N ARG A 98 -21.66 25.01 -0.83
CA ARG A 98 -20.98 26.10 -0.13
C ARG A 98 -20.22 25.58 1.11
N ALA A 99 -20.86 24.70 1.89
CA ALA A 99 -20.23 24.09 3.05
C ALA A 99 -18.99 23.28 2.65
N LEU A 100 -19.09 22.49 1.58
CA LEU A 100 -17.93 21.74 1.03
C LEU A 100 -16.78 22.68 0.66
N ASN A 101 -17.05 23.74 -0.11
CA ASN A 101 -16.03 24.69 -0.57
C ASN A 101 -15.32 25.43 0.59
N LEU A 102 -16.02 25.68 1.69
CA LEU A 102 -15.43 26.29 2.90
C LEU A 102 -14.64 25.27 3.75
N CYS A 103 -14.99 23.99 3.67
CA CYS A 103 -14.40 22.93 4.48
C CYS A 103 -13.24 22.22 3.79
N ALA A 104 -13.22 22.12 2.46
CA ALA A 104 -12.21 21.40 1.71
C ALA A 104 -10.87 22.17 1.67
N VAL A 105 -9.80 21.47 2.00
CA VAL A 105 -8.42 21.98 1.89
C VAL A 105 -7.60 20.92 1.17
N GLU A 106 -7.13 21.25 -0.04
CA GLU A 106 -6.38 20.34 -0.89
C GLU A 106 -7.05 18.94 -1.07
N PRO A 107 -8.30 18.87 -1.57
CA PRO A 107 -8.93 17.60 -1.91
C PRO A 107 -7.99 16.74 -2.76
N VAL A 108 -7.99 15.42 -2.50
CA VAL A 108 -7.03 14.50 -3.10
C VAL A 108 -7.64 13.86 -4.33
N GLU A 109 -6.98 13.97 -5.46
CA GLU A 109 -7.41 13.24 -6.66
C GLU A 109 -7.30 11.72 -6.41
N PRO A 110 -8.31 10.93 -6.79
CA PRO A 110 -8.40 9.49 -6.48
C PRO A 110 -7.17 8.70 -6.90
N TRP A 111 -6.55 9.02 -8.04
CA TRP A 111 -5.33 8.37 -8.54
C TRP A 111 -4.08 8.59 -7.67
N ARG A 112 -4.14 9.51 -6.70
CA ARG A 112 -3.08 9.75 -5.71
C ARG A 112 -3.20 8.91 -4.44
N ILE A 113 -4.19 8.02 -4.41
CA ILE A 113 -4.43 7.13 -3.28
C ILE A 113 -4.19 5.69 -3.72
N ILE A 114 -3.37 4.96 -2.96
CA ILE A 114 -3.22 3.53 -3.07
C ILE A 114 -3.70 2.87 -1.77
N ALA A 115 -4.62 1.92 -1.91
CA ALA A 115 -5.15 1.11 -0.83
C ALA A 115 -4.84 -0.37 -1.11
N ILE A 116 -3.95 -0.95 -0.32
CA ILE A 116 -3.43 -2.30 -0.55
C ILE A 116 -4.14 -3.28 0.39
N THR A 117 -4.60 -4.39 -0.18
CA THR A 117 -5.22 -5.51 0.55
C THR A 117 -4.47 -6.81 0.23
N PHE A 118 -4.77 -7.89 0.97
CA PHE A 118 -4.13 -9.19 0.76
C PHE A 118 -4.81 -10.04 -0.31
N THR A 119 -6.10 -9.85 -0.55
CA THR A 119 -6.88 -10.67 -1.49
C THR A 119 -7.58 -9.83 -2.54
N ASN A 120 -7.73 -10.38 -3.74
CA ASN A 120 -8.49 -9.73 -4.81
C ASN A 120 -9.95 -9.48 -4.39
N LYS A 121 -10.56 -10.41 -3.64
CA LYS A 121 -11.91 -10.25 -3.11
C LYS A 121 -12.03 -9.02 -2.21
N ALA A 122 -11.06 -8.80 -1.31
CA ALA A 122 -11.05 -7.61 -0.44
C ALA A 122 -10.84 -6.33 -1.26
N ALA A 123 -9.97 -6.35 -2.27
CA ALA A 123 -9.76 -5.22 -3.18
C ALA A 123 -11.03 -4.87 -3.96
N ASP A 124 -11.73 -5.88 -4.50
CA ASP A 124 -12.98 -5.69 -5.24
C ASP A 124 -14.10 -5.16 -4.32
N GLU A 125 -14.19 -5.66 -3.09
CA GLU A 125 -15.14 -5.17 -2.09
C GLU A 125 -14.86 -3.71 -1.72
N LEU A 126 -13.57 -3.35 -1.53
CA LEU A 126 -13.16 -1.98 -1.25
C LEU A 126 -13.59 -1.05 -2.38
N LYS A 127 -13.32 -1.42 -3.64
CA LYS A 127 -13.75 -0.66 -4.83
C LYS A 127 -15.25 -0.47 -4.87
N ALA A 128 -16.02 -1.56 -4.76
CA ALA A 128 -17.47 -1.50 -4.82
C ALA A 128 -18.09 -0.63 -3.71
N ARG A 129 -17.44 -0.56 -2.53
CA ARG A 129 -17.88 0.33 -1.45
C ARG A 129 -17.52 1.79 -1.73
N LEU A 130 -16.32 2.05 -2.28
CA LEU A 130 -15.93 3.40 -2.69
C LEU A 130 -16.81 3.94 -3.80
N GLU A 131 -17.10 3.15 -4.84
CA GLU A 131 -18.02 3.52 -5.92
C GLU A 131 -19.42 3.87 -5.42
N ARG A 132 -19.95 3.09 -4.46
CA ARG A 132 -21.25 3.39 -3.84
C ARG A 132 -21.26 4.70 -3.05
N MET A 133 -20.13 5.07 -2.44
CA MET A 133 -20.01 6.26 -1.60
C MET A 133 -19.68 7.53 -2.38
N LEU A 134 -18.85 7.43 -3.41
CA LEU A 134 -18.25 8.55 -4.12
C LEU A 134 -18.69 8.64 -5.60
N GLY A 135 -19.39 7.62 -6.11
CA GLY A 135 -19.72 7.52 -7.53
C GLY A 135 -18.50 7.21 -8.40
N THR A 136 -18.59 7.53 -9.69
CA THR A 136 -17.54 7.25 -10.69
C THR A 136 -16.19 7.91 -10.42
N GLY A 137 -16.11 8.87 -9.52
CA GLY A 137 -14.86 9.51 -9.11
C GLY A 137 -13.90 8.62 -8.32
N ALA A 138 -14.36 7.44 -7.83
CA ALA A 138 -13.55 6.52 -7.05
C ALA A 138 -12.76 5.50 -7.89
N ASP A 139 -13.04 5.36 -9.19
CA ASP A 139 -12.49 4.32 -10.07
C ASP A 139 -10.97 4.40 -10.21
N ASP A 140 -10.39 5.58 -10.07
CA ASP A 140 -8.96 5.84 -10.19
C ASP A 140 -8.17 5.54 -8.91
N VAL A 141 -8.83 5.24 -7.78
CA VAL A 141 -8.15 4.78 -6.57
C VAL A 141 -7.50 3.42 -6.85
N TRP A 142 -6.22 3.28 -6.52
CA TRP A 142 -5.56 1.99 -6.60
C TRP A 142 -5.94 1.10 -5.41
N ALA A 143 -7.16 0.58 -5.40
CA ALA A 143 -7.60 -0.45 -4.46
C ALA A 143 -7.21 -1.83 -5.04
N ILE A 144 -6.07 -2.36 -4.64
CA ILE A 144 -5.43 -3.53 -5.26
C ILE A 144 -4.63 -4.35 -4.24
N THR A 145 -4.20 -5.57 -4.63
CA THR A 145 -3.29 -6.38 -3.81
C THR A 145 -1.83 -5.98 -3.99
N PHE A 146 -0.93 -6.39 -3.06
CA PHE A 146 0.51 -6.20 -3.19
C PHE A 146 1.04 -6.72 -4.54
N HIS A 147 0.63 -7.93 -4.94
CA HIS A 147 1.03 -8.51 -6.22
C HIS A 147 0.53 -7.69 -7.42
N SER A 148 -0.73 -7.25 -7.38
CA SER A 148 -1.29 -6.42 -8.46
C SER A 148 -0.60 -5.06 -8.56
N ALA A 149 -0.22 -4.44 -7.43
CA ALA A 149 0.57 -3.22 -7.39
C ALA A 149 1.95 -3.46 -8.03
N SER A 150 2.63 -4.53 -7.61
CA SER A 150 3.94 -4.94 -8.15
C SER A 150 3.88 -5.16 -9.66
N VAL A 151 2.89 -5.91 -10.15
CA VAL A 151 2.72 -6.12 -11.61
C VAL A 151 2.58 -4.80 -12.36
N ARG A 152 1.76 -3.87 -11.87
CA ARG A 152 1.59 -2.55 -12.51
C ARG A 152 2.87 -1.75 -12.54
N ILE A 153 3.65 -1.76 -11.45
CA ILE A 153 4.94 -1.09 -11.35
C ILE A 153 5.93 -1.73 -12.34
N LEU A 154 6.05 -3.05 -12.32
CA LEU A 154 6.98 -3.79 -13.16
C LEU A 154 6.65 -3.68 -14.65
N ARG A 155 5.38 -3.76 -15.04
CA ARG A 155 4.96 -3.58 -16.45
C ARG A 155 5.39 -2.24 -17.03
N ARG A 156 5.60 -1.24 -16.20
CA ARG A 156 6.06 0.07 -16.65
C ARG A 156 7.59 0.15 -16.79
N ASP A 157 8.35 -0.34 -15.80
CA ASP A 157 9.75 0.03 -15.65
C ASP A 157 10.73 -1.16 -15.45
N ILE A 158 10.28 -2.42 -15.56
CA ILE A 158 11.11 -3.61 -15.29
C ILE A 158 12.30 -3.76 -16.25
N ASP A 159 12.26 -3.11 -17.42
CA ASP A 159 13.37 -3.07 -18.37
C ASP A 159 14.67 -2.53 -17.74
N ARG A 160 14.58 -1.71 -16.71
CA ARG A 160 15.72 -1.26 -15.91
C ARG A 160 16.44 -2.39 -15.17
N LEU A 161 15.76 -3.51 -14.92
CA LEU A 161 16.32 -4.72 -14.30
C LEU A 161 16.71 -5.79 -15.33
N GLY A 162 16.63 -5.46 -16.63
CA GLY A 162 17.02 -6.35 -17.74
C GLY A 162 16.00 -7.44 -18.07
N PHE A 163 14.72 -7.16 -17.86
CA PHE A 163 13.59 -7.98 -18.32
C PHE A 163 12.77 -7.20 -19.35
N ASP A 164 12.04 -7.93 -20.19
CA ASP A 164 11.02 -7.33 -21.05
C ASP A 164 9.77 -7.00 -20.28
N ARG A 165 9.13 -5.86 -20.58
CA ARG A 165 7.85 -5.46 -19.99
C ARG A 165 6.72 -6.45 -20.24
N SER A 166 6.83 -7.27 -21.27
CA SER A 166 5.89 -8.35 -21.63
C SER A 166 6.13 -9.66 -20.86
N PHE A 167 6.85 -9.63 -19.72
CA PHE A 167 7.18 -10.82 -18.94
C PHE A 167 5.98 -11.71 -18.66
N THR A 168 6.22 -13.02 -18.59
CA THR A 168 5.21 -14.02 -18.21
C THR A 168 5.20 -14.19 -16.68
N ILE A 169 4.01 -14.38 -16.11
CA ILE A 169 3.87 -14.71 -14.69
C ILE A 169 3.67 -16.22 -14.59
N TYR A 170 4.61 -16.90 -13.94
CA TYR A 170 4.51 -18.33 -13.66
C TYR A 170 3.64 -18.55 -12.44
N ASP A 171 2.66 -19.44 -12.57
CA ASP A 171 1.88 -19.88 -11.44
C ASP A 171 2.65 -20.96 -10.63
N THR A 172 1.98 -21.47 -9.57
CA THR A 172 2.54 -22.51 -8.71
C THR A 172 2.85 -23.78 -9.49
N SER A 173 2.03 -24.15 -10.48
CA SER A 173 2.20 -25.36 -11.30
C SER A 173 3.41 -25.21 -12.24
N ASP A 174 3.58 -24.05 -12.86
CA ASP A 174 4.71 -23.73 -13.74
C ASP A 174 6.02 -23.79 -12.96
N SER A 175 6.07 -23.13 -11.80
CA SER A 175 7.23 -23.09 -10.91
C SER A 175 7.63 -24.49 -10.42
N GLN A 176 6.65 -25.32 -10.04
CA GLN A 176 6.90 -26.71 -9.63
C GLN A 176 7.41 -27.56 -10.78
N SER A 177 6.85 -27.40 -11.97
CA SER A 177 7.26 -28.14 -13.18
C SER A 177 8.67 -27.79 -13.58
N LEU A 178 9.02 -26.50 -13.52
CA LEU A 178 10.38 -26.03 -13.78
C LEU A 178 11.36 -26.62 -12.75
N MET A 179 11.04 -26.54 -11.45
CA MET A 179 11.91 -27.04 -10.39
C MET A 179 12.15 -28.56 -10.49
N LYS A 180 11.11 -29.37 -10.76
CA LYS A 180 11.28 -30.81 -10.97
C LYS A 180 12.27 -31.12 -12.10
N ARG A 181 12.19 -30.39 -13.20
CA ARG A 181 13.11 -30.55 -14.33
C ARG A 181 14.56 -30.19 -13.93
N ILE A 182 14.74 -29.08 -13.23
CA ILE A 182 16.04 -28.63 -12.72
C ILE A 182 16.67 -29.67 -11.80
N LEU A 183 15.93 -30.19 -10.82
CA LEU A 183 16.43 -31.20 -9.89
C LEU A 183 16.86 -32.49 -10.60
N LYS A 184 16.09 -32.94 -11.59
CA LYS A 184 16.44 -34.10 -12.42
C LYS A 184 17.72 -33.87 -13.21
N GLU A 185 17.92 -32.72 -13.82
CA GLU A 185 19.11 -32.37 -14.61
C GLU A 185 20.37 -32.17 -13.73
N LEU A 186 20.17 -31.80 -12.47
CA LEU A 186 21.25 -31.66 -11.47
C LEU A 186 21.56 -32.97 -10.73
N ASP A 187 20.94 -34.10 -11.13
CA ASP A 187 21.07 -35.39 -10.47
C ASP A 187 20.72 -35.34 -8.95
N MET A 188 19.73 -34.50 -8.59
CA MET A 188 19.26 -34.37 -7.22
C MET A 188 18.10 -35.32 -6.96
N ASP A 189 18.30 -36.25 -6.03
CA ASP A 189 17.29 -37.23 -5.65
C ASP A 189 16.03 -36.60 -5.02
N ASP A 190 14.85 -36.94 -5.54
CA ASP A 190 13.55 -36.39 -5.10
C ASP A 190 13.21 -36.67 -3.64
N LYS A 191 13.75 -37.75 -3.03
CA LYS A 191 13.51 -38.06 -1.62
C LYS A 191 14.33 -37.14 -0.70
N THR A 192 15.56 -36.86 -1.11
CA THR A 192 16.47 -35.98 -0.37
C THR A 192 16.17 -34.50 -0.59
N TYR A 193 15.78 -34.16 -1.82
CA TYR A 193 15.47 -32.79 -2.25
C TYR A 193 14.06 -32.69 -2.86
N PRO A 194 12.99 -32.83 -2.07
CA PRO A 194 11.64 -32.66 -2.60
C PRO A 194 11.47 -31.25 -3.19
N TYR A 195 10.99 -31.17 -4.41
CA TYR A 195 10.88 -29.89 -5.14
C TYR A 195 10.13 -28.80 -4.36
N ARG A 196 9.09 -29.17 -3.59
CA ARG A 196 8.36 -28.23 -2.72
C ARG A 196 9.24 -27.66 -1.61
N THR A 197 10.11 -28.49 -1.03
CA THR A 197 11.07 -28.05 -0.01
C THR A 197 12.10 -27.09 -0.59
N VAL A 198 12.63 -27.39 -1.79
CA VAL A 198 13.58 -26.53 -2.48
C VAL A 198 12.95 -25.18 -2.82
N LEU A 199 11.74 -25.15 -3.39
CA LEU A 199 11.01 -23.92 -3.66
C LEU A 199 10.72 -23.12 -2.40
N ASN A 200 10.41 -23.76 -1.27
CA ASN A 200 10.20 -23.07 0.01
C ASN A 200 11.51 -22.40 0.53
N TYR A 201 12.67 -23.02 0.32
CA TYR A 201 13.96 -22.37 0.64
C TYR A 201 14.18 -21.15 -0.26
N ILE A 202 13.85 -21.26 -1.55
CA ILE A 202 13.96 -20.15 -2.51
C ILE A 202 13.03 -19.01 -2.12
N SER A 203 11.77 -19.31 -1.83
CA SER A 203 10.77 -18.32 -1.40
C SER A 203 11.23 -17.54 -0.16
N LYS A 204 11.73 -18.26 0.86
CA LYS A 204 12.29 -17.63 2.07
C LYS A 204 13.53 -16.77 1.78
N ALA A 205 14.40 -17.23 0.87
CA ALA A 205 15.55 -16.45 0.46
C ALA A 205 15.14 -15.17 -0.28
N LYS A 206 14.15 -15.25 -1.19
CA LYS A 206 13.56 -14.10 -1.87
C LYS A 206 12.94 -13.11 -0.90
N ASP A 207 12.16 -13.58 0.08
CA ASP A 207 11.56 -12.73 1.12
C ASP A 207 12.62 -11.99 1.97
N ALA A 208 13.76 -12.64 2.22
CA ALA A 208 14.92 -12.03 2.88
C ALA A 208 15.82 -11.22 1.94
N MET A 209 15.43 -11.02 0.67
CA MET A 209 16.24 -10.36 -0.39
C MET A 209 17.62 -11.01 -0.61
N ILE A 210 17.76 -12.31 -0.36
CA ILE A 210 19.01 -13.05 -0.58
C ILE A 210 19.02 -13.59 -2.00
N SER A 211 19.99 -13.12 -2.81
CA SER A 211 20.17 -13.63 -4.18
C SER A 211 20.60 -15.10 -4.20
N ALA A 212 20.40 -15.77 -5.33
CA ALA A 212 20.79 -17.16 -5.51
C ALA A 212 22.32 -17.36 -5.28
N GLU A 213 23.12 -16.42 -5.74
CA GLU A 213 24.58 -16.40 -5.57
C GLU A 213 24.95 -16.23 -4.09
N ALA A 214 24.34 -15.27 -3.39
CA ALA A 214 24.58 -15.02 -1.97
C ALA A 214 24.17 -16.22 -1.11
N PHE A 215 23.04 -16.84 -1.44
CA PHE A 215 22.57 -18.06 -0.79
C PHE A 215 23.58 -19.21 -0.95
N TYR A 216 24.05 -19.45 -2.18
CA TYR A 216 25.05 -20.47 -2.47
C TYR A 216 26.37 -20.21 -1.74
N GLN A 217 26.90 -18.99 -1.79
CA GLN A 217 28.15 -18.60 -1.13
C GLN A 217 28.07 -18.75 0.39
N SER A 218 26.94 -18.40 1.00
CA SER A 218 26.72 -18.58 2.44
C SER A 218 26.71 -20.07 2.82
N ALA A 219 26.04 -20.89 2.03
CA ALA A 219 26.00 -22.35 2.22
C ALA A 219 27.39 -23.00 2.05
N ASP A 220 28.17 -22.55 1.08
CA ASP A 220 29.52 -23.04 0.82
C ASP A 220 30.48 -22.70 1.98
N LYS A 221 30.46 -21.45 2.45
CA LYS A 221 31.25 -20.99 3.61
C LYS A 221 30.91 -21.72 4.90
N SER A 222 29.64 -22.07 5.11
CA SER A 222 29.20 -22.81 6.31
C SER A 222 29.45 -24.31 6.22
N GLY A 223 29.82 -24.84 5.07
CA GLY A 223 29.99 -26.27 4.83
C GLY A 223 28.68 -27.07 4.77
N ASP A 224 27.52 -26.38 4.67
CA ASP A 224 26.21 -27.02 4.57
C ASP A 224 26.00 -27.58 3.16
N ILE A 225 26.36 -28.85 2.98
CA ILE A 225 26.26 -29.55 1.68
C ILE A 225 24.82 -29.50 1.14
N ARG A 226 23.82 -29.68 2.02
CA ARG A 226 22.41 -29.68 1.60
C ARG A 226 22.01 -28.31 1.07
N LYS A 227 22.29 -27.24 1.80
CA LYS A 227 21.98 -25.87 1.35
C LYS A 227 22.78 -25.48 0.12
N ARG A 228 24.03 -25.96 -0.02
CA ARG A 228 24.82 -25.73 -1.23
C ARG A 228 24.20 -26.34 -2.47
N HIS A 229 23.65 -27.55 -2.39
CA HIS A 229 22.89 -28.15 -3.51
C HIS A 229 21.61 -27.36 -3.81
N ILE A 230 20.87 -26.94 -2.77
CA ILE A 230 19.69 -26.08 -2.94
C ILE A 230 20.08 -24.74 -3.59
N GLY A 231 21.22 -24.16 -3.21
CA GLY A 231 21.75 -22.94 -3.83
C GLY A 231 22.06 -23.09 -5.31
N ARG A 232 22.60 -24.25 -5.73
CA ARG A 232 22.79 -24.57 -7.17
C ARG A 232 21.45 -24.64 -7.89
N ALA A 233 20.46 -25.30 -7.32
CA ALA A 233 19.12 -25.36 -7.88
C ALA A 233 18.46 -23.96 -7.95
N TYR A 234 18.68 -23.10 -6.95
CA TYR A 234 18.19 -21.71 -6.95
C TYR A 234 18.85 -20.88 -8.06
N MET A 235 20.17 -20.98 -8.26
CA MET A 235 20.85 -20.29 -9.36
C MET A 235 20.29 -20.72 -10.73
N GLU A 236 20.13 -22.03 -10.93
CA GLU A 236 19.58 -22.55 -12.18
C GLU A 236 18.13 -22.12 -12.39
N TYR A 237 17.31 -22.13 -11.34
CA TYR A 237 15.93 -21.63 -11.36
C TYR A 237 15.88 -20.16 -11.79
N SER A 238 16.66 -19.31 -11.14
CA SER A 238 16.72 -17.87 -11.45
C SER A 238 17.19 -17.61 -12.88
N ASN A 239 18.20 -18.35 -13.36
CA ASN A 239 18.72 -18.22 -14.72
C ASN A 239 17.66 -18.59 -15.77
N ARG A 240 16.90 -19.67 -15.55
CA ARG A 240 15.84 -20.09 -16.48
C ARG A 240 14.65 -19.15 -16.46
N MET A 241 14.26 -18.67 -15.28
CA MET A 241 13.21 -17.64 -15.17
C MET A 241 13.60 -16.40 -15.97
N LYS A 242 14.84 -15.92 -15.82
CA LYS A 242 15.35 -14.76 -16.56
C LYS A 242 15.41 -15.03 -18.06
N ALA A 243 15.95 -16.19 -18.49
CA ALA A 243 16.05 -16.57 -19.91
C ALA A 243 14.68 -16.70 -20.58
N SER A 244 13.65 -17.08 -19.82
CA SER A 244 12.26 -17.17 -20.29
C SER A 244 11.49 -15.87 -20.18
N ASN A 245 12.12 -14.78 -19.74
CA ASN A 245 11.45 -13.54 -19.39
C ASN A 245 10.22 -13.77 -18.50
N ALA A 246 10.38 -14.56 -17.43
CA ALA A 246 9.32 -14.99 -16.54
C ALA A 246 9.60 -14.62 -15.08
N LEU A 247 8.55 -14.34 -14.34
CA LEU A 247 8.57 -14.05 -12.89
C LEU A 247 7.58 -14.97 -12.21
N ASP A 248 7.92 -15.51 -11.04
CA ASP A 248 6.95 -16.15 -10.15
C ASP A 248 6.31 -15.14 -9.19
N PHE A 249 5.39 -15.60 -8.33
CA PHE A 249 4.69 -14.70 -7.40
C PHE A 249 5.63 -13.98 -6.43
N ASP A 250 6.67 -14.67 -5.93
CA ASP A 250 7.65 -14.05 -5.02
C ASP A 250 8.50 -13.00 -5.76
N ASP A 251 8.86 -13.27 -7.02
CA ASP A 251 9.60 -12.35 -7.87
C ASP A 251 8.86 -11.05 -8.12
N LEU A 252 7.53 -11.06 -8.19
CA LEU A 252 6.74 -9.85 -8.44
C LEU A 252 7.02 -8.78 -7.38
N ILE A 253 6.96 -9.15 -6.11
CA ILE A 253 7.19 -8.19 -5.02
C ILE A 253 8.68 -7.90 -4.87
N LEU A 254 9.54 -8.92 -4.93
CA LEU A 254 11.00 -8.77 -4.86
C LEU A 254 11.53 -7.79 -5.90
N PHE A 255 11.16 -7.97 -7.17
CA PHE A 255 11.64 -7.10 -8.24
C PHE A 255 11.00 -5.71 -8.21
N ALA A 256 9.76 -5.56 -7.70
CA ALA A 256 9.18 -4.24 -7.47
C ALA A 256 9.97 -3.47 -6.40
N VAL A 257 10.30 -4.11 -5.26
CA VAL A 257 11.15 -3.51 -4.22
C VAL A 257 12.53 -3.16 -4.79
N LYS A 258 13.17 -4.11 -5.49
CA LYS A 258 14.48 -3.90 -6.11
C LYS A 258 14.47 -2.76 -7.12
N LEU A 259 13.46 -2.69 -7.98
CA LEU A 259 13.29 -1.61 -8.95
C LEU A 259 13.23 -0.25 -8.27
N LEU A 260 12.42 -0.11 -7.21
CA LEU A 260 12.27 1.13 -6.48
C LEU A 260 13.53 1.53 -5.70
N THR A 261 14.27 0.56 -5.14
CA THR A 261 15.50 0.84 -4.37
C THR A 261 16.70 1.17 -5.26
N GLU A 262 16.82 0.52 -6.41
CA GLU A 262 17.96 0.70 -7.32
C GLU A 262 17.75 1.85 -8.32
N ASN A 263 16.52 2.38 -8.46
CA ASN A 263 16.18 3.44 -9.44
C ASN A 263 15.47 4.62 -8.75
N PRO A 264 16.23 5.60 -8.23
CA PRO A 264 15.67 6.73 -7.47
C PRO A 264 14.66 7.58 -8.26
N ASP A 265 14.77 7.65 -9.57
CA ASP A 265 13.83 8.36 -10.44
C ASP A 265 12.47 7.65 -10.55
N VAL A 266 12.48 6.31 -10.56
CA VAL A 266 11.26 5.50 -10.53
C VAL A 266 10.60 5.62 -9.15
N LEU A 267 11.39 5.54 -8.07
CA LEU A 267 10.91 5.74 -6.71
C LEU A 267 10.24 7.12 -6.55
N ASP A 268 10.92 8.20 -6.96
CA ASP A 268 10.40 9.56 -6.89
C ASP A 268 9.09 9.74 -7.66
N TYR A 269 8.97 9.09 -8.83
CA TYR A 269 7.71 9.09 -9.59
C TYR A 269 6.54 8.49 -8.78
N TYR A 270 6.73 7.32 -8.15
CA TYR A 270 5.66 6.69 -7.39
C TYR A 270 5.37 7.41 -6.07
N GLN A 271 6.36 7.96 -5.39
CA GLN A 271 6.18 8.78 -4.19
C GLN A 271 5.45 10.11 -4.48
N ARG A 272 5.64 10.70 -5.67
CA ARG A 272 4.82 11.86 -6.11
C ARG A 272 3.43 11.46 -6.52
N ARG A 273 3.29 10.29 -7.14
CA ARG A 273 2.00 9.75 -7.55
C ARG A 273 1.12 9.46 -6.34
N PHE A 274 1.61 8.70 -5.38
CA PHE A 274 0.82 8.28 -4.22
C PHE A 274 1.06 9.23 -3.04
N ARG A 275 0.10 10.16 -2.84
CA ARG A 275 0.11 11.04 -1.68
C ARG A 275 -0.27 10.28 -0.40
N TYR A 276 -1.14 9.27 -0.52
CA TYR A 276 -1.62 8.46 0.59
C TYR A 276 -1.50 6.97 0.27
N VAL A 277 -0.91 6.26 1.22
CA VAL A 277 -0.75 4.80 1.18
C VAL A 277 -1.54 4.20 2.33
N LEU A 278 -2.51 3.34 2.03
CA LEU A 278 -3.33 2.66 3.03
C LEU A 278 -3.13 1.16 2.90
N ILE A 279 -3.01 0.44 4.02
CA ILE A 279 -2.79 -1.01 4.03
C ILE A 279 -3.78 -1.64 5.01
N ASP A 280 -4.58 -2.58 4.53
CA ASP A 280 -5.47 -3.40 5.34
C ASP A 280 -4.77 -4.69 5.77
N GLU A 281 -5.17 -5.28 6.89
CA GLU A 281 -4.64 -6.53 7.47
C GLU A 281 -3.10 -6.55 7.61
N TYR A 282 -2.54 -5.46 8.14
CA TYR A 282 -1.08 -5.25 8.19
C TYR A 282 -0.32 -6.33 8.99
N GLN A 283 -0.97 -7.02 9.93
CA GLN A 283 -0.39 -8.12 10.69
C GLN A 283 0.08 -9.29 9.80
N ASP A 284 -0.51 -9.47 8.61
CA ASP A 284 -0.16 -10.53 7.67
C ASP A 284 1.00 -10.15 6.73
N THR A 285 1.58 -8.96 6.94
CA THR A 285 2.61 -8.40 6.04
C THR A 285 3.96 -9.09 6.25
N ASN A 286 4.54 -9.64 5.17
CA ASN A 286 5.90 -10.15 5.16
C ASN A 286 6.94 -9.02 4.91
N ASN A 287 8.25 -9.38 4.97
CA ASN A 287 9.32 -8.41 4.83
C ASN A 287 9.29 -7.65 3.48
N LEU A 288 9.11 -8.33 2.34
CA LEU A 288 9.06 -7.69 1.03
C LEU A 288 7.86 -6.74 0.89
N GLN A 289 6.70 -7.13 1.40
CA GLN A 289 5.50 -6.31 1.39
C GLN A 289 5.68 -5.05 2.25
N TYR A 290 6.31 -5.19 3.43
CA TYR A 290 6.69 -4.06 4.26
C TYR A 290 7.62 -3.10 3.52
N LEU A 291 8.68 -3.61 2.87
CA LEU A 291 9.63 -2.79 2.12
C LEU A 291 8.96 -2.06 0.96
N LEU A 292 8.07 -2.73 0.23
CA LEU A 292 7.29 -2.10 -0.85
C LEU A 292 6.40 -0.97 -0.33
N ALA A 293 5.66 -1.22 0.74
CA ALA A 293 4.79 -0.24 1.36
C ALA A 293 5.58 0.98 1.88
N SER A 294 6.71 0.73 2.57
CA SER A 294 7.62 1.76 3.08
C SER A 294 8.19 2.61 1.94
N ALA A 295 8.65 1.98 0.85
CA ALA A 295 9.16 2.69 -0.32
C ALA A 295 8.11 3.61 -0.95
N LEU A 296 6.88 3.13 -1.13
CA LEU A 296 5.79 3.91 -1.71
C LEU A 296 5.35 5.07 -0.80
N ALA A 297 5.36 4.87 0.51
CA ALA A 297 4.98 5.89 1.49
C ALA A 297 6.02 7.01 1.69
N GLY A 298 7.21 6.88 1.14
CA GLY A 298 8.30 7.84 1.32
C GLY A 298 9.18 7.54 2.54
N GLY A 299 9.09 6.33 3.10
CA GLY A 299 10.01 5.84 4.14
C GLY A 299 11.45 5.79 3.63
N SER A 300 12.42 6.12 4.47
CA SER A 300 13.82 5.96 4.12
C SER A 300 14.28 4.54 4.48
N ASN A 301 14.80 3.82 3.50
CA ASN A 301 15.73 2.75 3.76
C ASN A 301 17.12 3.40 3.89
N ASP A 302 17.89 3.07 4.93
CA ASP A 302 19.29 3.50 5.17
C ASP A 302 19.53 4.89 5.81
N GLY A 303 18.61 5.40 6.64
CA GLY A 303 18.89 6.61 7.43
C GLY A 303 18.86 7.93 6.65
N VAL A 304 18.46 7.91 5.39
CA VAL A 304 18.16 9.13 4.63
C VAL A 304 16.81 9.68 5.12
N PRO A 305 16.71 10.93 5.58
CA PRO A 305 15.45 11.48 6.02
C PRO A 305 14.43 11.40 4.89
N PRO A 306 13.16 11.06 5.18
CA PRO A 306 12.11 10.99 4.19
C PRO A 306 12.03 12.35 3.48
N ARG A 307 12.01 12.34 2.15
CA ARG A 307 11.88 13.56 1.33
C ARG A 307 10.53 14.26 1.53
N ARG A 308 9.57 13.55 2.12
CA ARG A 308 8.20 14.00 2.40
C ARG A 308 7.69 13.31 3.66
N GLN A 309 6.79 13.97 4.42
CA GLN A 309 6.07 13.33 5.50
C GLN A 309 5.27 12.15 4.92
N ALA A 310 5.52 10.95 5.45
CA ALA A 310 4.83 9.75 5.00
C ALA A 310 3.37 9.76 5.44
N ASN A 311 2.43 9.84 4.49
CA ASN A 311 1.00 9.69 4.74
C ASN A 311 0.62 8.23 4.56
N ILE A 312 1.00 7.41 5.53
CA ILE A 312 0.69 5.99 5.56
C ILE A 312 -0.34 5.69 6.66
N CYS A 313 -1.36 4.92 6.31
CA CYS A 313 -2.32 4.39 7.26
C CYS A 313 -2.28 2.87 7.20
N VAL A 314 -1.90 2.22 8.28
CA VAL A 314 -1.92 0.76 8.39
C VAL A 314 -3.00 0.33 9.38
N VAL A 315 -3.74 -0.70 9.01
CA VAL A 315 -4.82 -1.27 9.81
C VAL A 315 -4.51 -2.74 10.07
N GLY A 316 -4.50 -3.12 11.32
CA GLY A 316 -4.16 -4.48 11.73
C GLY A 316 -5.01 -4.99 12.90
N ASP A 317 -4.90 -6.29 13.12
CA ASP A 317 -5.47 -6.98 14.27
C ASP A 317 -4.39 -7.08 15.36
N ASP A 318 -4.74 -6.76 16.60
CA ASP A 318 -3.84 -6.86 17.76
C ASP A 318 -3.94 -8.21 18.49
N ASP A 319 -4.91 -9.04 18.10
CA ASP A 319 -5.14 -10.37 18.67
C ASP A 319 -4.51 -11.51 17.83
N GLN A 320 -3.79 -11.19 16.74
CA GLN A 320 -3.14 -12.17 15.84
C GLN A 320 -1.62 -12.12 15.87
#